data_6d0e5a5937e15cddca5807b5f35c95cc
#
_entry.id   6d0e5a5937e15cddca5807b5f35c95cc
#
_cell.length_a   1.000
_cell.length_b   1.000
_cell.length_c   1.000
_cell.angle_alpha   90.00
_cell.angle_beta   90.00
_cell.angle_gamma   90.00
#
_symmetry.space_group_name_H-M   'P 1'
#
loop_
_entity.id
_entity.type
_entity.pdbx_description
1 polymer ?
#
loop_
_entity_poly.entity_id
_entity_poly.type
_entity_poly.pdbx_seq_one_letter_code
_entity_poly.pdbx_strand_id
1 'polypeptide(L)'
;MATVEPAPGLAYKIAVLVFIENEAGEHLLLHRAKAPNLGAWSPIGGKLETPTGESPFECAIRETREETGTALETGDLHLFAMIAEKAYEGQAHWLLFLFR
;
A
#
# COMPACT_ATOMS: atom_id res chain seq x y z
N MET A 1 -6.78 12.92 -37.56
CA MET A 1 -5.98 12.57 -36.38
C MET A 1 -5.82 11.07 -36.32
N ALA A 2 -4.61 10.60 -36.18
CA ALA A 2 -4.37 9.18 -36.09
C ALA A 2 -4.85 8.64 -34.73
N THR A 3 -5.56 7.54 -34.75
CA THR A 3 -5.91 6.83 -33.53
C THR A 3 -4.71 5.97 -33.12
N VAL A 4 -4.20 6.21 -31.94
CA VAL A 4 -3.12 5.42 -31.38
C VAL A 4 -3.71 4.46 -30.36
N GLU A 5 -3.65 3.20 -30.66
CA GLU A 5 -4.00 2.18 -29.69
C GLU A 5 -2.78 1.95 -28.78
N PRO A 6 -2.92 2.06 -27.46
CA PRO A 6 -1.81 1.76 -26.58
C PRO A 6 -1.42 0.30 -26.72
N ALA A 7 -0.13 0.02 -26.74
CA ALA A 7 0.36 -1.34 -26.69
C ALA A 7 -0.12 -1.98 -25.37
N PRO A 8 -0.41 -3.29 -25.38
CA PRO A 8 -0.72 -4.00 -24.15
C PRO A 8 0.39 -3.79 -23.14
N GLY A 9 0.04 -3.28 -21.96
CA GLY A 9 0.99 -3.01 -20.90
C GLY A 9 0.53 -3.58 -19.58
N LEU A 10 1.39 -3.47 -18.59
CA LEU A 10 1.07 -3.92 -17.26
C LEU A 10 0.08 -2.95 -16.60
N ALA A 11 -0.83 -3.49 -15.82
CA ALA A 11 -1.76 -2.68 -15.06
C ALA A 11 -1.06 -1.99 -13.90
N TYR A 12 -1.60 -0.84 -13.48
CA TYR A 12 -1.23 -0.21 -12.22
C TYR A 12 -2.05 -0.81 -11.09
N LYS A 13 -1.36 -1.10 -9.99
CA LYS A 13 -1.97 -1.44 -8.72
C LYS A 13 -1.66 -0.33 -7.73
N ILE A 14 -2.64 0.03 -6.93
CA ILE A 14 -2.50 1.08 -5.92
C ILE A 14 -2.55 0.44 -4.55
N ALA A 15 -1.58 0.75 -3.73
CA ALA A 15 -1.48 0.20 -2.39
C ALA A 15 -0.98 1.24 -1.39
N VAL A 16 -1.09 0.90 -0.12
CA VAL A 16 -0.59 1.71 0.98
C VAL A 16 0.44 0.92 1.78
N LEU A 17 1.35 1.64 2.40
CA LEU A 17 2.23 1.14 3.44
C LEU A 17 2.09 2.05 4.65
N VAL A 18 1.93 1.47 5.83
CA VAL A 18 1.75 2.21 7.08
C VAL A 18 2.87 1.87 8.04
N PHE A 19 3.64 2.87 8.40
CA PHE A 19 4.76 2.74 9.31
C PHE A 19 4.33 3.18 10.70
N ILE A 20 4.06 2.23 11.58
CA ILE A 20 3.68 2.51 12.96
C ILE A 20 4.94 2.46 13.81
N GLU A 21 5.14 3.53 14.57
CA GLU A 21 6.29 3.73 15.42
C GLU A 21 5.83 3.91 16.87
N ASN A 22 6.55 3.29 17.80
CA ASN A 22 6.30 3.51 19.22
C ASN A 22 7.17 4.65 19.75
N GLU A 23 7.03 4.98 21.04
CA GLU A 23 7.79 6.06 21.67
C GLU A 23 9.31 5.84 21.66
N ALA A 24 9.76 4.60 21.56
CA ALA A 24 11.18 4.27 21.47
C ALA A 24 11.74 4.35 20.05
N GLY A 25 10.91 4.71 19.06
CA GLY A 25 11.32 4.79 17.67
C GLY A 25 11.34 3.45 16.95
N GLU A 26 10.78 2.42 17.54
CA GLU A 26 10.71 1.10 16.93
C GLU A 26 9.51 1.02 16.00
N HIS A 27 9.70 0.38 14.84
CA HIS A 27 8.65 0.20 13.84
C HIS A 27 7.99 -1.17 13.97
N LEU A 28 6.66 -1.21 13.80
CA LEU A 28 5.92 -2.45 13.70
C LEU A 28 6.07 -3.04 12.31
N LEU A 29 6.62 -4.24 12.24
CA LEU A 29 6.72 -4.99 10.99
C LEU A 29 5.92 -6.29 11.11
N LEU A 30 5.30 -6.66 10.00
CA LEU A 30 4.53 -7.91 9.89
C LEU A 30 5.35 -8.95 9.14
N HIS A 31 5.31 -10.19 9.61
CA HIS A 31 5.89 -11.32 8.92
C HIS A 31 4.89 -11.80 7.86
N ARG A 32 5.28 -11.70 6.59
CA ARG A 32 4.36 -12.03 5.51
C ARG A 32 4.14 -13.54 5.41
N ALA A 33 2.86 -13.93 5.41
CA ALA A 33 2.44 -15.32 5.23
C ALA A 33 2.02 -15.63 3.79
N LYS A 34 2.07 -14.63 2.89
CA LYS A 34 1.61 -14.73 1.49
C LYS A 34 2.62 -14.12 0.54
N ALA A 35 2.56 -14.55 -0.73
CA ALA A 35 3.24 -13.85 -1.82
C ALA A 35 2.58 -12.47 -2.05
N PRO A 36 3.30 -11.46 -2.56
CA PRO A 36 4.74 -11.49 -2.78
C PRO A 36 5.52 -11.40 -1.48
N ASN A 37 6.83 -11.70 -1.57
CA ASN A 37 7.73 -11.58 -0.41
C ASN A 37 7.34 -12.46 0.78
N LEU A 38 6.86 -13.67 0.49
CA LEU A 38 6.56 -14.66 1.53
C LEU A 38 7.73 -14.81 2.49
N GLY A 39 7.46 -14.75 3.78
CA GLY A 39 8.47 -14.87 4.82
C GLY A 39 9.25 -13.59 5.12
N ALA A 40 9.08 -12.54 4.32
CA ALA A 40 9.72 -11.26 4.57
C ALA A 40 8.98 -10.46 5.65
N TRP A 41 9.69 -9.58 6.32
CA TRP A 41 9.10 -8.61 7.23
C TRP A 41 8.75 -7.34 6.46
N SER A 42 7.56 -6.81 6.70
CA SER A 42 7.08 -5.62 5.99
C SER A 42 6.23 -4.75 6.90
N PRO A 43 6.11 -3.44 6.60
CA PRO A 43 5.14 -2.59 7.27
C PRO A 43 3.73 -3.07 6.96
N ILE A 44 2.76 -2.55 7.71
CA ILE A 44 1.34 -2.77 7.43
C ILE A 44 1.03 -2.24 6.05
N GLY A 45 0.22 -2.94 5.29
CA GLY A 45 -0.17 -2.45 3.98
C GLY A 45 -1.11 -3.36 3.24
N GLY A 46 -1.55 -2.88 2.11
CA GLY A 46 -2.45 -3.62 1.24
C GLY A 46 -2.92 -2.78 0.08
N LYS A 47 -3.65 -3.41 -0.81
CA LYS A 47 -4.19 -2.76 -2.02
C LYS A 47 -5.51 -2.05 -1.70
N LEU A 48 -5.74 -0.93 -2.38
CA LEU A 48 -7.02 -0.26 -2.34
C LEU A 48 -8.13 -1.16 -2.88
N GLU A 49 -9.29 -1.06 -2.25
CA GLU A 49 -10.51 -1.66 -2.77
C GLU A 49 -11.11 -0.73 -3.82
N THR A 50 -10.59 -0.83 -5.04
CA THR A 50 -10.98 0.09 -6.13
C THR A 50 -12.46 0.02 -6.50
N PRO A 51 -13.15 -1.14 -6.45
CA PRO A 51 -14.58 -1.17 -6.76
C PRO A 51 -15.45 -0.32 -5.83
N THR A 52 -15.00 -0.08 -4.62
CA THR A 52 -15.74 0.75 -3.66
C THR A 52 -15.27 2.20 -3.65
N GLY A 53 -14.25 2.53 -4.44
CA GLY A 53 -13.67 3.87 -4.47
C GLY A 53 -12.90 4.23 -3.21
N GLU A 54 -12.34 3.23 -2.55
CA GLU A 54 -11.57 3.43 -1.32
C GLU A 54 -10.38 4.37 -1.56
N SER A 55 -10.25 5.38 -0.69
CA SER A 55 -9.10 6.29 -0.75
C SER A 55 -7.87 5.65 -0.08
N PRO A 56 -6.66 6.19 -0.33
CA PRO A 56 -5.47 5.73 0.39
C PRO A 56 -5.59 5.84 1.91
N PHE A 57 -6.18 6.92 2.42
CA PHE A 57 -6.41 7.07 3.88
C PHE A 57 -7.36 5.99 4.42
N GLU A 58 -8.47 5.78 3.74
CA GLU A 58 -9.42 4.73 4.11
C GLU A 58 -8.78 3.34 4.06
N CYS A 59 -7.97 3.08 3.04
CA CYS A 59 -7.23 1.83 2.92
C CYS A 59 -6.24 1.64 4.07
N ALA A 60 -5.48 2.69 4.42
CA ALA A 60 -4.54 2.63 5.53
C ALA A 60 -5.22 2.33 6.86
N ILE A 61 -6.38 2.95 7.10
CA ILE A 61 -7.19 2.71 8.30
C ILE A 61 -7.69 1.27 8.33
N ARG A 62 -8.25 0.81 7.22
CA ARG A 62 -8.79 -0.54 7.11
C ARG A 62 -7.71 -1.60 7.29
N GLU A 63 -6.61 -1.50 6.56
CA GLU A 63 -5.52 -2.47 6.63
C GLU A 63 -4.88 -2.53 8.02
N THR A 64 -4.70 -1.37 8.66
CA THR A 64 -4.18 -1.33 10.02
C THR A 64 -5.09 -2.06 10.99
N ARG A 65 -6.40 -1.85 10.86
CA ARG A 65 -7.37 -2.53 11.71
C ARG A 65 -7.40 -4.04 11.47
N GLU A 66 -7.38 -4.45 10.21
CA GLU A 66 -7.39 -5.88 9.85
C GLU A 66 -6.14 -6.60 10.34
N GLU A 67 -4.98 -5.97 10.21
CA GLU A 67 -3.70 -6.60 10.52
C GLU A 67 -3.28 -6.49 11.98
N THR A 68 -3.70 -5.45 12.70
CA THR A 68 -3.27 -5.20 14.08
C THR A 68 -4.40 -5.06 15.10
N GLY A 69 -5.64 -4.88 14.63
CA GLY A 69 -6.77 -4.57 15.50
C GLY A 69 -6.83 -3.12 15.96
N THR A 70 -5.88 -2.30 15.58
CA THR A 70 -5.82 -0.89 15.99
C THR A 70 -6.78 -0.05 15.15
N ALA A 71 -7.63 0.72 15.81
CA ALA A 71 -8.54 1.66 15.16
C ALA A 71 -7.86 3.03 15.03
N LEU A 72 -7.61 3.44 13.79
CA LEU A 72 -7.05 4.74 13.47
C LEU A 72 -8.12 5.65 12.89
N GLU A 73 -7.92 6.95 13.04
CA GLU A 73 -8.66 7.98 12.35
C GLU A 73 -7.75 8.69 11.35
N THR A 74 -8.34 9.41 10.41
CA THR A 74 -7.57 10.13 9.38
C THR A 74 -6.52 11.05 9.99
N GLY A 75 -6.84 11.72 11.10
CA GLY A 75 -5.90 12.60 11.80
C GLY A 75 -4.69 11.92 12.41
N ASP A 76 -4.73 10.60 12.56
CA ASP A 76 -3.61 9.83 13.10
C ASP A 76 -2.57 9.52 12.02
N LEU A 77 -2.90 9.74 10.77
CA LEU A 77 -2.07 9.38 9.63
C LEU A 77 -1.45 10.60 8.97
N HIS A 78 -0.18 10.50 8.68
CA HIS A 78 0.55 11.49 7.91
C HIS A 78 1.08 10.85 6.62
N LEU A 79 0.59 11.31 5.48
CA LEU A 79 1.11 10.89 4.18
C LEU A 79 2.45 11.58 3.95
N PHE A 80 3.52 10.81 3.92
CA PHE A 80 4.86 11.40 3.80
C PHE A 80 5.56 11.11 2.48
N ALA A 81 5.09 10.13 1.72
CA ALA A 81 5.73 9.80 0.44
C ALA A 81 4.76 9.08 -0.49
N MET A 82 5.04 9.20 -1.78
CA MET A 82 4.43 8.41 -2.84
C MET A 82 5.56 7.79 -3.65
N ILE A 83 5.46 6.52 -3.95
CA ILE A 83 6.45 5.80 -4.73
C ILE A 83 5.76 5.13 -5.92
N ALA A 84 6.31 5.36 -7.11
CA ALA A 84 5.91 4.63 -8.30
C ALA A 84 6.97 3.58 -8.61
N GLU A 85 6.55 2.33 -8.70
CA GLU A 85 7.43 1.22 -9.00
C GLU A 85 7.02 0.57 -10.32
N LYS A 86 7.93 0.60 -11.28
CA LYS A 86 7.66 0.12 -12.62
C LYS A 86 7.93 -1.38 -12.73
N ALA A 87 6.94 -2.11 -13.21
CA ALA A 87 7.07 -3.51 -13.58
C ALA A 87 7.67 -4.41 -12.48
N TYR A 88 7.21 -4.22 -11.23
CA TYR A 88 7.67 -5.05 -10.11
C TYR A 88 7.42 -6.54 -10.41
N GLU A 89 8.48 -7.32 -10.36
CA GLU A 89 8.48 -8.75 -10.72
C GLU A 89 7.86 -9.05 -12.10
N GLY A 90 7.83 -8.07 -13.02
CA GLY A 90 7.25 -8.23 -14.34
C GLY A 90 5.73 -8.37 -14.36
N GLN A 91 5.04 -8.15 -13.25
CA GLN A 91 3.60 -8.41 -13.12
C GLN A 91 2.75 -7.16 -13.18
N ALA A 92 3.18 -6.08 -12.54
CA ALA A 92 2.38 -4.86 -12.45
C ALA A 92 3.26 -3.65 -12.17
N HIS A 93 2.72 -2.47 -12.48
CA HIS A 93 3.26 -1.23 -11.95
C HIS A 93 2.56 -0.96 -10.63
N TRP A 94 3.28 -0.39 -9.67
CA TRP A 94 2.71 -0.06 -8.38
C TRP A 94 2.79 1.43 -8.12
N LEU A 95 1.72 1.97 -7.55
CA LEU A 95 1.71 3.30 -6.96
C LEU A 95 1.46 3.11 -5.47
N LEU A 96 2.41 3.51 -4.67
CA LEU A 96 2.39 3.30 -3.22
C LEU A 96 2.24 4.63 -2.50
N PHE A 97 1.30 4.68 -1.56
CA PHE A 97 1.11 5.79 -0.66
C PHE A 97 1.64 5.38 0.71
N LEU A 98 2.61 6.13 1.22
CA LEU A 98 3.31 5.81 2.46
C LEU A 98 2.86 6.73 3.58
N PHE A 99 2.38 6.13 4.66
CA PHE A 99 1.88 6.82 5.85
C PHE A 99 2.72 6.52 7.08
N ARG A 100 2.69 7.45 7.99
CA ARG A 100 3.27 7.29 9.33
C ARG A 100 2.42 7.97 10.41
#